data_7cc3e1b76b3e179db367d780e967790c
#
_entry.id   7cc3e1b76b3e179db367d780e967790c
#
_cell.length_a   1.000
_cell.length_b   1.000
_cell.length_c   1.000
_cell.angle_alpha   90.00
_cell.angle_beta   90.00
_cell.angle_gamma   90.00
#
_symmetry.space_group_name_H-M   'P 1'
#
loop_
_entity.id
_entity.type
_entity.pdbx_description
1 polymer ?
#
loop_
_entity_poly.entity_id
_entity_poly.type
_entity_poly.pdbx_seq_one_letter_code
_entity_poly.pdbx_strand_id
1 'polypeptide(L)'
;MDVVAPAMAAWPETLGKIIWYENDGATDPSWTVADEFAVHNPTTVQVADMDGDGDLDIVSGARGEDEGPNPITWYENDGAADPSWVAADIALTGNNSGLNDIVAKDMDHDGDIDIVAALYNSDTIAWYENDGNADPTWAAANISTSVDAAHTIVARDMDGDGVMDVSSLGAGNKRINWHENGGTRSSTAHWSIS
;
A
#
# COMPACT_ATOMS: atom_id res chain seq x y z
N MET A 1 3.73 -2.19 -21.09
CA MET A 1 3.20 -2.20 -19.71
C MET A 1 4.08 -3.13 -18.91
N ASP A 2 4.70 -2.63 -17.87
CA ASP A 2 5.65 -3.36 -17.03
C ASP A 2 4.95 -4.00 -15.84
N VAL A 3 5.66 -4.83 -15.08
CA VAL A 3 5.10 -5.53 -13.92
C VAL A 3 6.04 -5.37 -12.73
N VAL A 4 5.46 -5.02 -11.58
CA VAL A 4 6.16 -5.05 -10.29
C VAL A 4 5.55 -6.15 -9.43
N ALA A 5 6.36 -6.99 -8.82
CA ALA A 5 5.90 -8.12 -8.04
C ALA A 5 6.71 -8.34 -6.75
N PRO A 6 6.04 -8.65 -5.61
CA PRO A 6 6.73 -9.12 -4.43
C PRO A 6 7.13 -10.59 -4.60
N ALA A 7 8.36 -10.92 -4.21
CA ALA A 7 8.89 -12.27 -4.19
C ALA A 7 9.36 -12.62 -2.77
N MET A 8 8.63 -13.52 -2.12
CA MET A 8 8.99 -14.02 -0.80
C MET A 8 10.24 -14.90 -0.89
N ALA A 9 11.10 -14.83 0.12
CA ALA A 9 12.20 -15.77 0.27
C ALA A 9 11.69 -17.20 0.58
N ALA A 10 12.44 -18.21 0.13
CA ALA A 10 12.20 -19.57 0.55
C ALA A 10 12.72 -19.78 1.98
N TRP A 11 11.91 -20.42 2.85
CA TRP A 11 12.36 -20.77 4.20
C TRP A 11 13.66 -21.59 4.17
N PRO A 12 14.70 -21.33 4.95
CA PRO A 12 14.75 -20.43 6.13
C PRO A 12 15.20 -18.98 5.84
N GLU A 13 15.29 -18.56 4.59
CA GLU A 13 15.63 -17.19 4.25
C GLU A 13 14.45 -16.25 4.52
N THR A 14 14.73 -15.05 5.00
CA THR A 14 13.72 -14.05 5.37
C THR A 14 13.76 -12.83 4.45
N LEU A 15 14.86 -12.68 3.71
CA LEU A 15 15.06 -11.59 2.79
C LEU A 15 14.46 -11.93 1.42
N GLY A 16 13.25 -11.44 1.17
CA GLY A 16 12.60 -11.46 -0.13
C GLY A 16 13.01 -10.27 -0.99
N LYS A 17 12.24 -10.03 -2.06
CA LYS A 17 12.51 -8.93 -3.00
C LYS A 17 11.20 -8.34 -3.51
N ILE A 18 11.24 -7.06 -3.89
CA ILE A 18 10.36 -6.49 -4.90
C ILE A 18 11.12 -6.54 -6.22
N ILE A 19 10.50 -6.99 -7.31
CA ILE A 19 11.14 -7.14 -8.61
C ILE A 19 10.32 -6.34 -9.63
N TRP A 20 11.00 -5.45 -10.35
CA TRP A 20 10.44 -4.79 -11.52
C TRP A 20 10.85 -5.53 -12.79
N TYR A 21 9.85 -5.90 -13.59
CA TYR A 21 10.02 -6.53 -14.88
C TYR A 21 9.63 -5.56 -15.98
N GLU A 22 10.57 -5.27 -16.85
CA GLU A 22 10.33 -4.48 -18.06
C GLU A 22 9.83 -5.37 -19.20
N ASN A 23 8.83 -4.84 -19.91
CA ASN A 23 8.22 -5.44 -21.09
C ASN A 23 8.86 -4.84 -22.36
N ASP A 24 9.34 -5.66 -23.28
CA ASP A 24 9.95 -5.22 -24.54
C ASP A 24 8.98 -4.58 -25.55
N GLY A 25 7.68 -4.53 -25.22
CA GLY A 25 6.63 -3.93 -26.05
C GLY A 25 6.25 -4.73 -27.29
N ALA A 26 6.78 -5.95 -27.49
CA ALA A 26 6.44 -6.81 -28.60
C ALA A 26 5.02 -7.39 -28.49
N THR A 27 4.46 -7.91 -29.60
CA THR A 27 3.13 -8.57 -29.62
C THR A 27 3.12 -9.86 -28.80
N ASP A 28 4.26 -10.56 -28.73
CA ASP A 28 4.54 -11.69 -27.84
C ASP A 28 5.69 -11.24 -26.91
N PRO A 29 5.36 -10.62 -25.76
CA PRO A 29 6.36 -9.89 -24.98
C PRO A 29 7.33 -10.82 -24.28
N SER A 30 8.59 -10.41 -24.26
CA SER A 30 9.60 -10.93 -23.34
C SER A 30 9.76 -9.96 -22.15
N TRP A 31 10.09 -10.53 -20.99
CA TRP A 31 10.22 -9.82 -19.73
C TRP A 31 11.65 -9.92 -19.24
N THR A 32 12.25 -8.79 -18.92
CA THR A 32 13.58 -8.72 -18.32
C THR A 32 13.46 -8.10 -16.92
N VAL A 33 14.27 -8.59 -15.99
CA VAL A 33 14.39 -7.94 -14.70
C VAL A 33 15.12 -6.62 -14.93
N ALA A 34 14.43 -5.52 -14.65
CA ALA A 34 14.99 -4.18 -14.74
C ALA A 34 15.67 -3.79 -13.41
N ASP A 35 14.99 -4.03 -12.26
CA ASP A 35 15.55 -3.78 -10.94
C ASP A 35 15.00 -4.73 -9.86
N GLU A 36 15.75 -4.84 -8.73
CA GLU A 36 15.39 -5.66 -7.58
C GLU A 36 15.69 -4.92 -6.26
N PHE A 37 14.68 -4.84 -5.39
CA PHE A 37 14.80 -4.25 -4.05
C PHE A 37 14.76 -5.35 -2.99
N ALA A 38 15.78 -5.43 -2.14
CA ALA A 38 15.82 -6.38 -1.03
C ALA A 38 14.86 -5.92 0.08
N VAL A 39 13.85 -6.73 0.39
CA VAL A 39 12.79 -6.42 1.38
C VAL A 39 12.54 -7.65 2.26
N HIS A 40 12.43 -7.46 3.57
CA HIS A 40 12.05 -8.54 4.47
C HIS A 40 10.56 -8.88 4.29
N ASN A 41 10.26 -10.14 3.96
CA ASN A 41 8.89 -10.67 3.84
C ASN A 41 7.90 -9.73 3.12
N PRO A 42 8.16 -9.30 1.86
CA PRO A 42 7.25 -8.44 1.14
C PRO A 42 5.92 -9.16 0.91
N THR A 43 4.80 -8.54 1.26
CA THR A 43 3.46 -9.13 1.12
C THR A 43 2.68 -8.51 -0.02
N THR A 44 2.90 -7.23 -0.29
CA THR A 44 2.10 -6.46 -1.24
C THR A 44 2.94 -5.35 -1.87
N VAL A 45 2.55 -4.93 -3.06
CA VAL A 45 3.16 -3.82 -3.80
C VAL A 45 2.07 -3.04 -4.54
N GLN A 46 2.23 -1.73 -4.58
CA GLN A 46 1.42 -0.80 -5.37
C GLN A 46 2.35 0.07 -6.23
N VAL A 47 1.81 0.61 -7.31
CA VAL A 47 2.50 1.55 -8.20
C VAL A 47 1.60 2.76 -8.37
N ALA A 48 2.11 3.94 -8.03
CA ALA A 48 1.42 5.22 -8.16
C ALA A 48 2.44 6.35 -8.19
N ASP A 49 2.06 7.52 -8.70
CA ASP A 49 2.79 8.77 -8.60
C ASP A 49 2.51 9.34 -7.19
N MET A 50 3.46 9.15 -6.27
CA MET A 50 3.24 9.41 -4.84
C MET A 50 3.55 10.84 -4.42
N ASP A 51 4.35 11.57 -5.19
CA ASP A 51 4.76 12.95 -4.93
C ASP A 51 4.24 13.96 -5.97
N GLY A 52 3.49 13.47 -6.99
CA GLY A 52 2.84 14.30 -7.99
C GLY A 52 3.80 14.84 -9.07
N ASP A 53 4.97 14.26 -9.25
CA ASP A 53 5.98 14.69 -10.22
C ASP A 53 5.71 14.16 -11.65
N GLY A 54 4.82 13.16 -11.79
CA GLY A 54 4.36 12.56 -13.04
C GLY A 54 5.02 11.22 -13.37
N ASP A 55 5.98 10.78 -12.59
CA ASP A 55 6.63 9.48 -12.72
C ASP A 55 5.98 8.46 -11.76
N LEU A 56 6.05 7.17 -12.12
CA LEU A 56 5.42 6.15 -11.28
C LEU A 56 6.43 5.58 -10.29
N ASP A 57 6.04 5.63 -9.02
CA ASP A 57 6.78 5.10 -7.89
C ASP A 57 6.31 3.69 -7.51
N ILE A 58 7.09 3.05 -6.63
CA ILE A 58 6.77 1.76 -6.05
C ILE A 58 6.53 1.92 -4.55
N VAL A 59 5.40 1.41 -4.05
CA VAL A 59 5.14 1.30 -2.61
C VAL A 59 5.04 -0.17 -2.23
N SER A 60 5.82 -0.59 -1.25
CA SER A 60 5.78 -1.95 -0.74
C SER A 60 5.28 -2.02 0.69
N GLY A 61 4.49 -3.06 0.98
CA GLY A 61 4.17 -3.48 2.33
C GLY A 61 4.93 -4.75 2.68
N ALA A 62 5.55 -4.78 3.85
CA ALA A 62 6.30 -5.93 4.31
C ALA A 62 5.82 -6.41 5.68
N ARG A 63 5.77 -7.75 5.86
CA ARG A 63 5.52 -8.35 7.16
C ARG A 63 6.84 -8.50 7.90
N GLY A 64 7.05 -7.73 8.97
CA GLY A 64 8.21 -7.89 9.84
C GLY A 64 8.24 -9.27 10.48
N GLU A 65 9.42 -9.75 10.80
CA GLU A 65 9.59 -10.97 11.57
C GLU A 65 9.33 -10.71 13.05
N ASP A 66 8.93 -11.76 13.73
CA ASP A 66 8.46 -11.98 15.11
C ASP A 66 8.52 -10.82 16.12
N GLU A 67 9.37 -9.80 15.98
CA GLU A 67 9.46 -8.63 16.87
C GLU A 67 9.87 -7.33 16.17
N GLY A 68 9.98 -7.31 14.82
CA GLY A 68 10.35 -6.13 14.03
C GLY A 68 9.16 -5.29 13.59
N PRO A 69 9.37 -4.02 13.25
CA PRO A 69 8.34 -3.20 12.63
C PRO A 69 7.98 -3.75 11.23
N ASN A 70 6.73 -3.57 10.84
CA ASN A 70 6.26 -3.90 9.50
C ASN A 70 6.27 -2.59 8.68
N PRO A 71 7.28 -2.36 7.82
CA PRO A 71 7.37 -1.12 7.07
C PRO A 71 6.37 -1.09 5.91
N ILE A 72 5.85 0.11 5.67
CA ILE A 72 5.35 0.53 4.37
C ILE A 72 6.44 1.45 3.82
N THR A 73 7.07 1.04 2.72
CA THR A 73 8.22 1.73 2.15
C THR A 73 7.88 2.23 0.76
N TRP A 74 8.13 3.49 0.51
CA TRP A 74 8.06 4.14 -0.79
C TRP A 74 9.45 4.15 -1.43
N TYR A 75 9.50 3.83 -2.71
CA TYR A 75 10.67 3.92 -3.57
C TYR A 75 10.35 4.95 -4.64
N GLU A 76 10.89 6.15 -4.46
CA GLU A 76 10.76 7.28 -5.37
C GLU A 76 11.56 7.02 -6.65
N ASN A 77 10.94 7.26 -7.79
CA ASN A 77 11.50 7.18 -9.13
C ASN A 77 12.01 8.57 -9.55
N ASP A 78 13.24 8.69 -10.02
CA ASP A 78 13.83 9.97 -10.45
C ASP A 78 13.44 10.40 -11.88
N GLY A 79 12.51 9.68 -12.53
CA GLY A 79 12.00 9.95 -13.86
C GLY A 79 13.00 9.72 -15.00
N ALA A 80 14.16 9.15 -14.74
CA ALA A 80 15.13 8.81 -15.78
C ALA A 80 14.68 7.57 -16.58
N ALA A 81 15.16 7.42 -17.82
CA ALA A 81 14.88 6.25 -18.65
C ALA A 81 15.45 4.94 -18.06
N ASP A 82 16.43 5.03 -17.18
CA ASP A 82 17.01 3.98 -16.34
C ASP A 82 16.97 4.55 -14.92
N PRO A 83 15.84 4.38 -14.18
CA PRO A 83 15.58 5.14 -12.97
C PRO A 83 16.48 4.75 -11.81
N SER A 84 16.81 5.76 -11.01
CA SER A 84 17.38 5.57 -9.68
C SER A 84 16.27 5.67 -8.64
N TRP A 85 16.34 4.84 -7.63
CA TRP A 85 15.27 4.72 -6.62
C TRP A 85 15.78 5.21 -5.26
N VAL A 86 15.01 6.09 -4.64
CA VAL A 86 15.25 6.54 -3.27
C VAL A 86 14.20 5.94 -2.35
N ALA A 87 14.63 5.16 -1.35
CA ALA A 87 13.70 4.53 -0.41
C ALA A 87 13.45 5.40 0.80
N ALA A 88 12.17 5.58 1.15
CA ALA A 88 11.70 6.25 2.37
C ALA A 88 10.58 5.45 3.03
N ASP A 89 10.55 5.38 4.35
CA ASP A 89 9.46 4.72 5.08
C ASP A 89 8.26 5.67 5.23
N ILE A 90 7.12 5.29 4.69
CA ILE A 90 5.83 5.96 4.93
C ILE A 90 5.40 5.75 6.37
N ALA A 91 5.46 4.49 6.83
CA ALA A 91 5.07 4.14 8.18
C ALA A 91 5.77 2.87 8.68
N LEU A 92 6.02 2.84 9.98
CA LEU A 92 6.34 1.63 10.72
C LEU A 92 5.06 1.21 11.48
N THR A 93 4.32 0.23 10.95
CA THR A 93 2.98 -0.11 11.43
C THR A 93 2.93 -0.85 12.77
N GLY A 94 4.00 -0.77 13.54
CA GLY A 94 4.16 -1.43 14.83
C GLY A 94 4.73 -2.84 14.73
N ASN A 95 5.32 -3.30 15.82
CA ASN A 95 5.89 -4.63 15.88
C ASN A 95 4.78 -5.67 15.77
N ASN A 96 4.98 -6.66 14.89
CA ASN A 96 4.04 -7.76 14.68
C ASN A 96 2.60 -7.33 14.34
N SER A 97 2.39 -6.19 13.69
CA SER A 97 1.05 -5.77 13.24
C SER A 97 0.49 -6.70 12.14
N GLY A 98 1.36 -7.42 11.43
CA GLY A 98 0.98 -8.38 10.40
C GLY A 98 0.45 -7.70 9.15
N LEU A 99 1.19 -6.75 8.58
CA LEU A 99 0.78 -6.08 7.35
C LEU A 99 0.57 -7.09 6.23
N ASN A 100 -0.64 -7.16 5.70
CA ASN A 100 -1.03 -8.12 4.67
C ASN A 100 -1.29 -7.49 3.31
N ASP A 101 -1.90 -6.30 3.29
CA ASP A 101 -2.31 -5.65 2.05
C ASP A 101 -2.24 -4.13 2.18
N ILE A 102 -1.94 -3.45 1.07
CA ILE A 102 -2.02 -2.00 0.94
C ILE A 102 -2.76 -1.62 -0.34
N VAL A 103 -3.40 -0.45 -0.32
CA VAL A 103 -3.96 0.23 -1.49
C VAL A 103 -3.42 1.65 -1.51
N ALA A 104 -2.90 2.08 -2.67
CA ALA A 104 -2.52 3.46 -2.95
C ALA A 104 -3.66 4.14 -3.72
N LYS A 105 -4.24 5.21 -3.15
CA LYS A 105 -5.40 5.90 -3.72
C LYS A 105 -5.60 7.26 -3.08
N ASP A 106 -6.02 8.26 -3.86
CA ASP A 106 -6.54 9.53 -3.34
C ASP A 106 -7.87 9.25 -2.62
N MET A 107 -7.82 9.23 -1.27
CA MET A 107 -8.94 8.80 -0.42
C MET A 107 -9.89 9.93 -0.05
N ASP A 108 -9.43 11.17 -0.05
CA ASP A 108 -10.21 12.35 0.37
C ASP A 108 -10.41 13.39 -0.74
N HIS A 109 -9.92 13.08 -1.97
CA HIS A 109 -10.04 13.93 -3.16
C HIS A 109 -9.30 15.28 -3.05
N ASP A 110 -8.17 15.30 -2.39
CA ASP A 110 -7.28 16.47 -2.39
C ASP A 110 -6.29 16.47 -3.57
N GLY A 111 -6.17 15.33 -4.26
CA GLY A 111 -5.35 15.12 -5.45
C GLY A 111 -4.08 14.32 -5.18
N ASP A 112 -3.77 14.04 -3.91
CA ASP A 112 -2.58 13.34 -3.49
C ASP A 112 -2.87 11.86 -3.23
N ILE A 113 -1.90 11.00 -3.41
CA ILE A 113 -2.11 9.56 -3.26
C ILE A 113 -1.82 9.14 -1.83
N ASP A 114 -2.84 8.62 -1.15
CA ASP A 114 -2.78 8.06 0.19
C ASP A 114 -2.52 6.57 0.21
N ILE A 115 -2.24 6.04 1.41
CA ILE A 115 -2.11 4.60 1.64
C ILE A 115 -3.16 4.12 2.66
N VAL A 116 -3.89 3.08 2.28
CA VAL A 116 -4.70 2.28 3.21
C VAL A 116 -4.03 0.93 3.42
N ALA A 117 -3.94 0.47 4.67
CA ALA A 117 -3.26 -0.78 5.04
C ALA A 117 -4.17 -1.71 5.84
N ALA A 118 -4.11 -3.02 5.53
CA ALA A 118 -4.73 -4.10 6.30
C ALA A 118 -3.69 -4.75 7.24
N LEU A 119 -3.91 -4.62 8.54
CA LEU A 119 -3.02 -5.07 9.60
C LEU A 119 -3.64 -6.28 10.31
N TYR A 120 -3.23 -7.49 9.90
CA TYR A 120 -3.82 -8.77 10.26
C TYR A 120 -3.82 -9.05 11.77
N ASN A 121 -2.66 -8.88 12.43
CA ASN A 121 -2.51 -9.25 13.86
C ASN A 121 -3.09 -8.18 14.81
N SER A 122 -3.31 -6.97 14.32
CA SER A 122 -3.91 -5.88 15.10
C SER A 122 -5.39 -5.63 14.77
N ASP A 123 -6.01 -6.46 13.93
CA ASP A 123 -7.42 -6.35 13.53
C ASP A 123 -7.80 -4.98 12.96
N THR A 124 -6.80 -4.28 12.35
CA THR A 124 -6.90 -2.87 12.01
C THR A 124 -6.87 -2.64 10.51
N ILE A 125 -7.71 -1.72 10.04
CA ILE A 125 -7.54 -1.03 8.77
C ILE A 125 -7.08 0.38 9.10
N ALA A 126 -5.89 0.76 8.63
CA ALA A 126 -5.27 2.05 8.86
C ALA A 126 -5.20 2.87 7.56
N TRP A 127 -5.33 4.19 7.66
CA TRP A 127 -5.13 5.15 6.60
C TRP A 127 -3.96 6.06 6.94
N TYR A 128 -3.11 6.31 5.97
CA TYR A 128 -1.97 7.21 6.01
C TYR A 128 -2.21 8.28 4.94
N GLU A 129 -2.63 9.46 5.39
CA GLU A 129 -2.89 10.63 4.56
C GLU A 129 -1.58 11.28 4.13
N ASN A 130 -1.43 11.51 2.83
CA ASN A 130 -0.34 12.25 2.21
C ASN A 130 -0.62 13.75 2.29
N ASP A 131 0.36 14.57 2.65
CA ASP A 131 0.18 16.03 2.74
C ASP A 131 0.44 16.80 1.42
N GLY A 132 0.67 16.05 0.30
CA GLY A 132 0.86 16.60 -1.04
C GLY A 132 2.15 17.39 -1.28
N ASN A 133 3.12 17.27 -0.40
CA ASN A 133 4.43 17.86 -0.62
C ASN A 133 5.32 16.89 -1.43
N ALA A 134 6.30 17.42 -2.18
CA ALA A 134 7.30 16.62 -2.91
C ALA A 134 8.16 15.74 -1.97
N ASP A 135 8.24 16.03 -0.69
CA ASP A 135 8.80 15.17 0.38
C ASP A 135 7.68 15.01 1.42
N PRO A 136 6.76 14.06 1.19
CA PRO A 136 5.50 14.01 1.91
C PRO A 136 5.67 13.60 3.38
N THR A 137 4.81 14.19 4.22
CA THR A 137 4.60 13.72 5.59
C THR A 137 3.26 13.01 5.70
N TRP A 138 3.20 11.97 6.53
CA TRP A 138 2.08 11.04 6.57
C TRP A 138 1.33 11.14 7.90
N ALA A 139 0.04 11.48 7.83
CA ALA A 139 -0.83 11.51 9.00
C ALA A 139 -1.57 10.17 9.12
N ALA A 140 -1.38 9.45 10.24
CA ALA A 140 -1.98 8.15 10.45
C ALA A 140 -3.33 8.23 11.18
N ALA A 141 -4.34 7.53 10.66
CA ALA A 141 -5.64 7.35 11.27
C ALA A 141 -6.13 5.91 11.13
N ASN A 142 -6.99 5.45 12.05
CA ASN A 142 -7.61 4.13 11.93
C ASN A 142 -9.01 4.27 11.30
N ILE A 143 -9.23 3.55 10.19
CA ILE A 143 -10.57 3.37 9.61
C ILE A 143 -11.39 2.43 10.51
N SER A 144 -10.77 1.34 10.96
CA SER A 144 -11.37 0.36 11.85
C SER A 144 -10.33 -0.37 12.69
N THR A 145 -10.67 -0.74 13.92
CA THR A 145 -9.85 -1.58 14.82
C THR A 145 -10.59 -2.87 15.24
N SER A 146 -11.51 -3.34 14.40
CA SER A 146 -12.37 -4.49 14.68
C SER A 146 -12.57 -5.44 13.49
N VAL A 147 -11.68 -5.38 12.51
CA VAL A 147 -11.68 -6.31 11.35
C VAL A 147 -10.83 -7.53 11.70
N ASP A 148 -11.47 -8.55 12.27
CA ASP A 148 -10.85 -9.77 12.79
C ASP A 148 -9.92 -10.43 11.74
N ALA A 149 -8.62 -10.40 12.00
CA ALA A 149 -7.56 -10.81 11.07
C ALA A 149 -7.67 -10.09 9.70
N ALA A 150 -7.54 -8.75 9.68
CA ALA A 150 -7.63 -7.92 8.48
C ALA A 150 -6.68 -8.41 7.39
N HIS A 151 -7.22 -8.84 6.23
CA HIS A 151 -6.44 -9.59 5.25
C HIS A 151 -6.27 -8.88 3.91
N THR A 152 -7.35 -8.44 3.29
CA THR A 152 -7.33 -7.76 2.01
C THR A 152 -8.28 -6.57 2.00
N ILE A 153 -7.96 -5.56 1.21
CA ILE A 153 -8.72 -4.32 1.09
C ILE A 153 -8.91 -3.91 -0.36
N VAL A 154 -9.98 -3.17 -0.61
CA VAL A 154 -10.27 -2.51 -1.88
C VAL A 154 -10.81 -1.13 -1.58
N ALA A 155 -10.27 -0.09 -2.23
CA ALA A 155 -10.78 1.27 -2.17
C ALA A 155 -11.57 1.59 -3.44
N ARG A 156 -12.84 1.99 -3.30
CA ARG A 156 -13.73 2.44 -4.37
C ARG A 156 -14.86 3.30 -3.80
N ASP A 157 -15.35 4.24 -4.61
CA ASP A 157 -16.65 4.87 -4.40
C ASP A 157 -17.75 3.79 -4.61
N MET A 158 -18.33 3.30 -3.52
CA MET A 158 -19.30 2.19 -3.52
C MET A 158 -20.74 2.66 -3.48
N ASP A 159 -21.02 3.86 -2.99
CA ASP A 159 -22.36 4.43 -2.89
C ASP A 159 -22.63 5.54 -3.94
N GLY A 160 -21.61 6.01 -4.65
CA GLY A 160 -21.72 6.97 -5.73
C GLY A 160 -21.73 8.42 -5.26
N ASP A 161 -21.24 8.70 -4.05
CA ASP A 161 -21.14 10.05 -3.50
C ASP A 161 -19.90 10.81 -4.00
N GLY A 162 -18.99 10.11 -4.68
CA GLY A 162 -17.77 10.65 -5.27
C GLY A 162 -16.54 10.53 -4.35
N VAL A 163 -16.64 9.92 -3.18
CA VAL A 163 -15.53 9.71 -2.24
C VAL A 163 -15.15 8.23 -2.20
N MET A 164 -13.89 7.93 -1.88
CA MET A 164 -13.42 6.55 -1.81
C MET A 164 -13.80 5.90 -0.48
N ASP A 165 -14.58 4.82 -0.56
CA ASP A 165 -14.85 3.90 0.54
C ASP A 165 -13.81 2.79 0.60
N VAL A 166 -13.78 2.05 1.71
CA VAL A 166 -12.96 0.86 1.88
C VAL A 166 -13.83 -0.36 2.12
N SER A 167 -13.62 -1.41 1.32
CA SER A 167 -14.10 -2.75 1.64
C SER A 167 -12.96 -3.61 2.14
N SER A 168 -13.17 -4.35 3.23
CA SER A 168 -12.15 -5.20 3.84
C SER A 168 -12.65 -6.62 4.09
N LEU A 169 -11.74 -7.59 3.99
CA LEU A 169 -11.97 -8.98 4.38
C LEU A 169 -11.33 -9.25 5.74
N GLY A 170 -12.16 -9.65 6.72
CA GLY A 170 -11.71 -10.23 7.98
C GLY A 170 -11.58 -11.75 7.84
N ALA A 171 -10.35 -12.26 7.79
CA ALA A 171 -10.09 -13.69 7.59
C ALA A 171 -10.46 -14.54 8.80
N GLY A 172 -10.37 -14.00 10.01
CA GLY A 172 -10.71 -14.69 11.26
C GLY A 172 -12.20 -15.02 11.36
N ASN A 173 -13.05 -14.04 11.11
CA ASN A 173 -14.51 -14.20 11.15
C ASN A 173 -15.17 -14.47 9.79
N LYS A 174 -14.38 -14.46 8.69
CA LYS A 174 -14.82 -14.68 7.29
C LYS A 174 -15.90 -13.68 6.85
N ARG A 175 -15.73 -12.42 7.24
CA ARG A 175 -16.67 -11.33 6.90
C ARG A 175 -16.02 -10.36 5.93
N ILE A 176 -16.86 -9.82 5.04
CA ILE A 176 -16.57 -8.61 4.28
C ILE A 176 -17.22 -7.45 5.05
N ASN A 177 -16.46 -6.41 5.30
CA ASN A 177 -16.93 -5.19 5.93
C ASN A 177 -16.86 -4.06 4.90
N TRP A 178 -17.82 -3.17 4.92
CA TRP A 178 -17.78 -1.92 4.19
C TRP A 178 -17.61 -0.77 5.18
N HIS A 179 -16.61 0.04 4.91
CA HIS A 179 -16.28 1.25 5.67
C HIS A 179 -16.61 2.42 4.78
N GLU A 180 -17.76 3.03 5.02
CA GLU A 180 -18.23 4.21 4.29
C GLU A 180 -17.44 5.44 4.74
N ASN A 181 -16.89 6.18 3.77
CA ASN A 181 -16.28 7.46 3.98
C ASN A 181 -17.34 8.55 3.80
N GLY A 182 -17.76 9.20 4.86
CA GLY A 182 -18.90 10.13 4.87
C GLY A 182 -18.70 11.45 4.14
N GLY A 183 -17.78 11.52 3.17
CA GLY A 183 -17.71 12.62 2.20
C GLY A 183 -17.27 13.97 2.73
N THR A 184 -16.65 14.05 3.89
CA THR A 184 -16.04 15.31 4.33
C THR A 184 -14.59 15.36 3.87
N ARG A 185 -14.30 16.20 2.86
CA ARG A 185 -12.94 16.58 2.46
C ARG A 185 -12.21 17.24 3.62
N SER A 186 -11.64 16.44 4.51
CA SER A 186 -10.85 16.93 5.65
C SER A 186 -10.22 15.74 6.36
N SER A 187 -9.07 15.94 6.95
CA SER A 187 -8.32 15.05 7.86
C SER A 187 -9.12 14.43 9.01
N THR A 188 -10.44 14.54 9.01
CA THR A 188 -11.39 13.92 9.93
C THR A 188 -12.43 13.11 9.15
N ALA A 189 -11.98 12.17 8.32
CA ALA A 189 -12.90 11.23 7.68
C ALA A 189 -13.74 10.50 8.76
N HIS A 190 -15.06 10.58 8.63
CA HIS A 190 -15.97 9.87 9.51
C HIS A 190 -16.31 8.52 8.89
N TRP A 191 -15.62 7.47 9.36
CA TRP A 191 -15.86 6.12 8.93
C TRP A 191 -17.03 5.47 9.66
N SER A 192 -17.99 4.92 8.94
CA SER A 192 -19.06 4.09 9.47
C SER A 192 -18.92 2.65 8.97
N ILE A 193 -19.23 1.66 9.80
CA ILE A 193 -19.17 0.23 9.47
C ILE A 193 -20.60 -0.28 9.34
N SER A 194 -20.94 -0.85 8.21
CA SER A 194 -22.23 -1.53 7.95
C SER A 194 -22.06 -3.03 7.77
#